data_e13ae23d763c212278e8738bc0d4d8ff
#
_entry.id   e13ae23d763c212278e8738bc0d4d8ff
#
_cell.length_a   1.000
_cell.length_b   1.000
_cell.length_c   1.000
_cell.angle_alpha   90.00
_cell.angle_beta   90.00
_cell.angle_gamma   90.00
#
_symmetry.space_group_name_H-M   'P 1'
#
loop_
_entity.id
_entity.type
_entity.pdbx_description
1 polymer ?
#
loop_
_entity_poly.entity_id
_entity_poly.type
_entity_poly.pdbx_seq_one_letter_code
_entity_poly.pdbx_strand_id
1 'polypeptide(L)'
;IRTYRELLFPVRTAQPVPEDALGAAEAVWDSNLRELLTQAHRETTPFYFRLEIKSHMPLDKKSTFARRFSAELERLSGRMLVNAPSDYEIELRLLEKRDGGYACFLKLLTIAHGRFAYRKNAVAASIHPATAAMIVALAEPYLKENAQILDPFCGVGTMLIERDIRVPAREKYGIDIFGEAIRGAR
;
A
#
# COMPACT_ATOMS: atom_id res chain seq x y z
N ILE A 1 -4.41 9.39 11.25
CA ILE A 1 -3.18 8.60 11.43
C ILE A 1 -2.34 8.70 10.16
N ARG A 2 -1.03 9.04 10.26
CA ARG A 2 -0.12 9.22 9.11
C ARG A 2 0.99 8.16 9.05
N THR A 3 1.17 7.39 10.11
CA THR A 3 2.32 6.50 10.32
C THR A 3 2.21 5.12 9.65
N TYR A 4 1.17 4.85 8.87
CA TYR A 4 1.03 3.60 8.12
C TYR A 4 1.35 3.80 6.63
N ARG A 5 1.86 2.78 5.99
CA ARG A 5 2.21 2.82 4.57
C ARG A 5 1.02 2.48 3.68
N GLU A 6 0.31 1.42 4.00
CA GLU A 6 -0.84 0.94 3.25
C GLU A 6 -1.88 0.30 4.18
N LEU A 7 -3.12 0.20 3.71
CA LEU A 7 -4.22 -0.41 4.42
C LEU A 7 -4.60 -1.71 3.72
N LEU A 8 -4.64 -2.79 4.47
CA LEU A 8 -5.01 -4.11 4.00
C LEU A 8 -6.17 -4.64 4.82
N PHE A 9 -7.22 -5.09 4.15
CA PHE A 9 -8.37 -5.73 4.78
C PHE A 9 -8.16 -7.25 4.76
N PRO A 10 -8.23 -7.94 5.92
CA PRO A 10 -8.09 -9.39 5.93
C PRO A 10 -9.27 -10.06 5.23
N VAL A 11 -8.98 -10.92 4.27
CA VAL A 11 -9.94 -11.82 3.65
C VAL A 11 -10.04 -13.07 4.55
N ARG A 12 -11.20 -13.28 5.16
CA ARG A 12 -11.43 -14.33 6.16
C ARG A 12 -11.83 -15.63 5.48
N THR A 13 -10.88 -16.52 5.29
CA THR A 13 -11.11 -17.88 4.79
C THR A 13 -11.32 -18.86 5.94
N ALA A 14 -12.13 -19.88 5.74
CA ALA A 14 -12.41 -20.90 6.76
C ALA A 14 -11.17 -21.72 7.15
N GLN A 15 -10.27 -21.92 6.20
CA GLN A 15 -8.97 -22.59 6.35
C GLN A 15 -7.87 -21.72 5.73
N PRO A 16 -6.58 -21.95 6.06
CA PRO A 16 -5.48 -21.31 5.34
C PRO A 16 -5.64 -21.50 3.84
N VAL A 17 -5.38 -20.42 3.07
CA VAL A 17 -5.45 -20.51 1.59
C VAL A 17 -4.41 -21.53 1.11
N PRO A 18 -4.80 -22.53 0.32
CA PRO A 18 -3.90 -23.59 -0.15
C PRO A 18 -2.72 -23.08 -0.98
N GLU A 19 -1.71 -23.94 -1.14
CA GLU A 19 -0.51 -23.63 -1.95
C GLU A 19 -0.73 -23.85 -3.45
N ASP A 20 -1.79 -24.57 -3.83
CA ASP A 20 -2.17 -24.70 -5.23
C ASP A 20 -3.11 -23.55 -5.68
N ALA A 21 -2.98 -23.17 -6.94
CA ALA A 21 -3.66 -21.98 -7.45
C ALA A 21 -5.18 -22.08 -7.53
N LEU A 22 -5.72 -23.27 -7.78
CA LEU A 22 -7.16 -23.49 -7.94
C LEU A 22 -7.83 -23.50 -6.58
N GLY A 23 -7.34 -24.32 -5.64
CA GLY A 23 -7.83 -24.34 -4.28
C GLY A 23 -7.69 -22.99 -3.58
N ALA A 24 -6.61 -22.25 -3.90
CA ALA A 24 -6.45 -20.88 -3.40
C ALA A 24 -7.56 -19.93 -3.92
N ALA A 25 -7.92 -20.01 -5.20
CA ALA A 25 -8.99 -19.20 -5.78
C ALA A 25 -10.35 -19.57 -5.18
N GLU A 26 -10.64 -20.86 -4.99
CA GLU A 26 -11.85 -21.35 -4.33
C GLU A 26 -11.95 -20.82 -2.89
N ALA A 27 -10.90 -21.00 -2.09
CA ALA A 27 -10.87 -20.55 -0.70
C ALA A 27 -11.08 -19.02 -0.58
N VAL A 28 -10.50 -18.24 -1.50
CA VAL A 28 -10.68 -16.78 -1.54
C VAL A 28 -12.09 -16.40 -1.99
N TRP A 29 -12.68 -17.13 -2.93
CA TRP A 29 -14.05 -16.87 -3.38
C TRP A 29 -15.09 -17.23 -2.33
N ASP A 30 -14.90 -18.32 -1.59
CA ASP A 30 -15.78 -18.78 -0.52
C ASP A 30 -15.63 -17.97 0.80
N SER A 31 -14.81 -16.95 0.78
CA SER A 31 -14.55 -16.06 1.91
C SER A 31 -15.56 -14.90 2.01
N ASN A 32 -15.28 -13.97 2.93
CA ASN A 32 -15.99 -12.69 3.03
C ASN A 32 -15.58 -11.66 1.97
N LEU A 33 -14.87 -12.04 0.90
CA LEU A 33 -14.37 -11.11 -0.12
C LEU A 33 -15.51 -10.30 -0.77
N ARG A 34 -16.62 -10.98 -1.11
CA ARG A 34 -17.79 -10.32 -1.72
C ARG A 34 -18.37 -9.26 -0.79
N GLU A 35 -18.50 -9.58 0.50
CA GLU A 35 -18.98 -8.64 1.51
C GLU A 35 -18.06 -7.42 1.62
N LEU A 36 -16.74 -7.64 1.70
CA LEU A 36 -15.75 -6.56 1.73
C LEU A 36 -15.85 -5.64 0.51
N LEU A 37 -16.03 -6.19 -0.68
CA LEU A 37 -16.14 -5.42 -1.91
C LEU A 37 -17.40 -4.56 -1.92
N THR A 38 -18.55 -5.11 -1.56
CA THR A 38 -19.81 -4.37 -1.56
C THR A 38 -19.88 -3.31 -0.46
N GLN A 39 -19.30 -3.58 0.71
CA GLN A 39 -19.32 -2.63 1.84
C GLN A 39 -18.25 -1.52 1.73
N ALA A 40 -17.05 -1.86 1.25
CA ALA A 40 -15.90 -0.96 1.29
C ALA A 40 -15.56 -0.32 -0.05
N HIS A 41 -16.12 -0.80 -1.16
CA HIS A 41 -15.77 -0.33 -2.49
C HIS A 41 -16.97 0.30 -3.21
N ARG A 42 -17.78 -0.48 -3.90
CA ARG A 42 -18.97 -0.04 -4.63
C ARG A 42 -19.87 -1.23 -5.01
N GLU A 43 -21.11 -0.96 -5.38
CA GLU A 43 -22.05 -2.01 -5.79
C GLU A 43 -21.90 -2.43 -7.27
N THR A 44 -21.29 -1.59 -8.10
CA THR A 44 -21.21 -1.84 -9.56
C THR A 44 -20.07 -2.79 -9.93
N THR A 45 -20.39 -3.81 -10.70
CA THR A 45 -19.44 -4.78 -11.27
C THR A 45 -19.15 -4.46 -12.73
N PRO A 46 -18.08 -4.97 -13.35
CA PRO A 46 -17.05 -5.81 -12.75
C PRO A 46 -16.05 -5.02 -11.89
N PHE A 47 -15.36 -5.75 -10.99
CA PHE A 47 -14.22 -5.23 -10.25
C PHE A 47 -12.93 -5.69 -10.92
N TYR A 48 -12.07 -4.76 -11.28
CA TYR A 48 -10.78 -5.07 -11.88
C TYR A 48 -9.74 -5.32 -10.80
N PHE A 49 -9.08 -6.48 -10.84
CA PHE A 49 -8.14 -6.88 -9.80
C PHE A 49 -6.76 -7.28 -10.34
N ARG A 50 -5.78 -7.20 -9.45
CA ARG A 50 -4.46 -7.78 -9.58
C ARG A 50 -4.19 -8.74 -8.42
N LEU A 51 -3.46 -9.83 -8.68
CA LEU A 51 -2.90 -10.69 -7.63
C LEU A 51 -1.45 -10.32 -7.36
N GLU A 52 -1.12 -10.07 -6.09
CA GLU A 52 0.24 -9.90 -5.57
C GLU A 52 0.59 -11.07 -4.66
N ILE A 53 1.72 -11.75 -4.92
CA ILE A 53 2.15 -12.91 -4.14
C ILE A 53 3.47 -12.61 -3.44
N LYS A 54 3.43 -12.54 -2.12
CA LYS A 54 4.60 -12.41 -1.24
C LYS A 54 4.97 -13.77 -0.68
N SER A 55 5.88 -14.47 -1.34
CA SER A 55 6.34 -15.81 -0.98
C SER A 55 7.78 -16.03 -1.42
N HIS A 56 8.38 -17.12 -0.98
CA HIS A 56 9.70 -17.59 -1.42
C HIS A 56 9.67 -18.33 -2.76
N MET A 57 8.49 -18.53 -3.34
CA MET A 57 8.30 -19.19 -4.63
C MET A 57 9.12 -18.54 -5.74
N PRO A 58 9.79 -19.27 -6.63
CA PRO A 58 10.46 -18.75 -7.82
C PRO A 58 9.54 -17.95 -8.74
N LEU A 59 10.08 -16.97 -9.47
CA LEU A 59 9.30 -16.01 -10.25
C LEU A 59 8.45 -16.68 -11.34
N ASP A 60 8.97 -17.68 -12.02
CA ASP A 60 8.27 -18.48 -13.03
C ASP A 60 7.05 -19.22 -12.47
N LYS A 61 7.22 -19.81 -11.28
CA LYS A 61 6.12 -20.46 -10.55
C LYS A 61 5.09 -19.44 -10.07
N LYS A 62 5.51 -18.26 -9.57
CA LYS A 62 4.59 -17.16 -9.20
C LYS A 62 3.74 -16.72 -10.38
N SER A 63 4.35 -16.56 -11.55
CA SER A 63 3.64 -16.16 -12.78
C SER A 63 2.60 -17.19 -13.20
N THR A 64 2.96 -18.46 -13.12
CA THR A 64 2.06 -19.57 -13.44
C THR A 64 0.91 -19.68 -12.43
N PHE A 65 1.22 -19.56 -11.14
CA PHE A 65 0.22 -19.52 -10.07
C PHE A 65 -0.74 -18.37 -10.28
N ALA A 66 -0.22 -17.15 -10.45
CA ALA A 66 -1.04 -15.95 -10.61
C ALA A 66 -2.01 -16.06 -11.79
N ARG A 67 -1.55 -16.56 -12.93
CA ARG A 67 -2.40 -16.77 -14.10
C ARG A 67 -3.52 -17.77 -13.83
N ARG A 68 -3.21 -18.93 -13.22
CA ARG A 68 -4.21 -19.97 -12.92
C ARG A 68 -5.20 -19.51 -11.85
N PHE A 69 -4.72 -18.91 -10.78
CA PHE A 69 -5.55 -18.33 -9.72
C PHE A 69 -6.53 -17.29 -10.29
N SER A 70 -6.01 -16.35 -11.09
CA SER A 70 -6.85 -15.28 -11.63
C SER A 70 -7.91 -15.79 -12.58
N ALA A 71 -7.57 -16.72 -13.47
CA ALA A 71 -8.53 -17.33 -14.38
C ALA A 71 -9.64 -18.09 -13.63
N GLU A 72 -9.28 -18.82 -12.59
CA GLU A 72 -10.24 -19.56 -11.78
C GLU A 72 -11.13 -18.61 -10.96
N LEU A 73 -10.58 -17.57 -10.38
CA LEU A 73 -11.35 -16.57 -9.63
C LEU A 73 -12.33 -15.80 -10.53
N GLU A 74 -11.94 -15.47 -11.77
CA GLU A 74 -12.88 -14.93 -12.78
C GLU A 74 -14.02 -15.88 -13.07
N ARG A 75 -13.72 -17.15 -13.27
CA ARG A 75 -14.72 -18.20 -13.54
C ARG A 75 -15.70 -18.36 -12.38
N LEU A 76 -15.18 -18.53 -11.14
CA LEU A 76 -15.98 -18.72 -9.92
C LEU A 76 -16.86 -17.51 -9.64
N SER A 77 -16.35 -16.31 -9.88
CA SER A 77 -17.09 -15.06 -9.66
C SER A 77 -18.14 -14.75 -10.73
N GLY A 78 -18.25 -15.56 -11.79
CA GLY A 78 -19.09 -15.25 -12.94
C GLY A 78 -18.69 -13.92 -13.60
N ARG A 79 -17.38 -13.61 -13.62
CA ARG A 79 -16.78 -12.35 -14.10
C ARG A 79 -17.19 -11.09 -13.30
N MET A 80 -17.64 -11.27 -12.08
CA MET A 80 -17.74 -10.13 -11.14
C MET A 80 -16.35 -9.56 -10.82
N LEU A 81 -15.34 -10.44 -10.77
CA LEU A 81 -13.91 -10.09 -10.66
C LEU A 81 -13.25 -10.34 -12.03
N VAL A 82 -12.52 -9.35 -12.55
CA VAL A 82 -11.80 -9.44 -13.83
C VAL A 82 -10.32 -9.12 -13.60
N ASN A 83 -9.45 -10.03 -14.02
CA ASN A 83 -8.01 -9.82 -13.88
C ASN A 83 -7.48 -8.75 -14.83
N ALA A 84 -6.96 -7.65 -14.30
CA ALA A 84 -6.41 -6.52 -15.04
C ALA A 84 -5.10 -6.04 -14.40
N PRO A 85 -3.96 -6.74 -14.58
CA PRO A 85 -2.72 -6.47 -13.84
C PRO A 85 -2.15 -5.06 -14.00
N SER A 86 -2.50 -4.37 -15.10
CA SER A 86 -2.00 -3.02 -15.42
C SER A 86 -3.00 -1.91 -15.09
N ASP A 87 -4.29 -2.22 -15.04
CA ASP A 87 -5.37 -1.25 -14.79
C ASP A 87 -6.39 -1.87 -13.83
N TYR A 88 -6.07 -1.86 -12.54
CA TYR A 88 -6.83 -2.48 -11.48
C TYR A 88 -7.20 -1.48 -10.38
N GLU A 89 -8.31 -1.71 -9.75
CA GLU A 89 -8.82 -0.91 -8.62
C GLU A 89 -8.68 -1.63 -7.27
N ILE A 90 -8.53 -2.95 -7.31
CA ILE A 90 -8.29 -3.78 -6.13
C ILE A 90 -7.07 -4.68 -6.31
N GLU A 91 -6.36 -4.92 -5.23
CA GLU A 91 -5.25 -5.86 -5.19
C GLU A 91 -5.57 -6.96 -4.17
N LEU A 92 -5.59 -8.19 -4.63
CA LEU A 92 -5.60 -9.36 -3.76
C LEU A 92 -4.15 -9.72 -3.45
N ARG A 93 -3.80 -9.78 -2.17
CA ARG A 93 -2.43 -10.07 -1.73
C ARG A 93 -2.38 -11.36 -0.96
N LEU A 94 -1.62 -12.32 -1.46
CA LEU A 94 -1.31 -13.57 -0.76
C LEU A 94 0.04 -13.43 -0.06
N LEU A 95 0.05 -13.64 1.26
CA LEU A 95 1.25 -13.69 2.08
C LEU A 95 1.48 -15.11 2.55
N GLU A 96 2.64 -15.68 2.17
CA GLU A 96 3.04 -17.02 2.60
C GLU A 96 3.16 -17.09 4.12
N LYS A 97 2.57 -18.10 4.71
CA LYS A 97 2.61 -18.38 6.15
C LYS A 97 3.75 -19.33 6.48
N ARG A 98 4.27 -19.24 7.69
CA ARG A 98 5.35 -20.11 8.17
C ARG A 98 4.92 -21.58 8.31
N ASP A 99 3.66 -21.80 8.58
CA ASP A 99 3.01 -23.11 8.79
C ASP A 99 2.37 -23.67 7.51
N GLY A 100 2.68 -23.08 6.36
CA GLY A 100 2.17 -23.45 5.04
C GLY A 100 0.93 -22.67 4.62
N GLY A 101 0.67 -22.65 3.30
CA GLY A 101 -0.42 -21.89 2.70
C GLY A 101 -0.24 -20.40 2.77
N TYR A 102 -1.33 -19.66 2.52
CA TYR A 102 -1.31 -18.21 2.47
C TYR A 102 -2.36 -17.57 3.38
N ALA A 103 -2.06 -16.37 3.85
CA ALA A 103 -3.07 -15.40 4.31
C ALA A 103 -3.43 -14.48 3.15
N CYS A 104 -4.73 -14.21 2.94
CA CYS A 104 -5.20 -13.34 1.88
C CYS A 104 -5.64 -11.99 2.44
N PHE A 105 -5.27 -10.92 1.73
CA PHE A 105 -5.66 -9.55 2.04
C PHE A 105 -6.19 -8.84 0.81
N LEU A 106 -7.16 -7.97 1.02
CA LEU A 106 -7.69 -7.04 0.02
C LEU A 106 -7.10 -5.65 0.25
N LYS A 107 -6.57 -5.04 -0.81
CA LYS A 107 -6.18 -3.64 -0.85
C LYS A 107 -7.08 -2.91 -1.83
N LEU A 108 -7.69 -1.82 -1.40
CA LEU A 108 -8.53 -0.96 -2.23
C LEU A 108 -7.70 0.25 -2.67
N LEU A 109 -7.50 0.40 -3.98
CA LEU A 109 -6.77 1.54 -4.55
C LEU A 109 -7.68 2.77 -4.69
N THR A 110 -8.99 2.55 -4.71
CA THR A 110 -10.00 3.62 -4.78
C THR A 110 -10.18 4.40 -3.48
N ILE A 111 -9.67 3.89 -2.35
CA ILE A 111 -9.63 4.66 -1.11
C ILE A 111 -8.56 5.74 -1.26
N ALA A 112 -9.02 6.97 -1.56
CA ALA A 112 -8.14 8.12 -1.70
C ALA A 112 -7.46 8.46 -0.37
N HIS A 113 -6.13 8.46 -0.36
CA HIS A 113 -5.33 8.82 0.81
C HIS A 113 -4.66 10.18 0.58
N GLY A 114 -5.42 11.26 0.74
CA GLY A 114 -4.90 12.63 0.60
C GLY A 114 -3.80 13.03 1.61
N ARG A 115 -3.48 12.15 2.58
CA ARG A 115 -2.54 12.46 3.68
C ARG A 115 -1.12 12.85 3.23
N PHE A 116 -0.72 12.45 2.03
CA PHE A 116 0.58 12.77 1.44
C PHE A 116 0.45 13.50 0.11
N ALA A 117 -0.67 14.18 -0.13
CA ALA A 117 -0.94 14.91 -1.36
C ALA A 117 0.07 16.04 -1.62
N TYR A 118 0.77 16.52 -0.59
CA TYR A 118 1.86 17.49 -0.73
C TYR A 118 3.04 16.95 -1.54
N ARG A 119 3.21 15.61 -1.61
CA ARG A 119 4.34 14.98 -2.30
C ARG A 119 4.08 14.93 -3.80
N LYS A 120 4.32 16.04 -4.48
CA LYS A 120 4.20 16.15 -5.94
C LYS A 120 5.40 15.55 -6.66
N ASN A 121 6.59 15.66 -6.06
CA ASN A 121 7.85 15.20 -6.62
C ASN A 121 8.54 14.21 -5.67
N ALA A 122 9.26 13.26 -6.23
CA ALA A 122 10.13 12.36 -5.49
C ALA A 122 11.41 12.14 -6.30
N VAL A 123 12.56 12.36 -5.67
CA VAL A 123 13.86 11.99 -6.22
C VAL A 123 14.26 10.61 -5.72
N ALA A 124 15.20 9.96 -6.40
CA ALA A 124 15.80 8.73 -5.91
C ALA A 124 16.27 8.91 -4.45
N ALA A 125 16.16 7.90 -3.65
CA ALA A 125 16.49 7.93 -2.21
C ALA A 125 15.61 8.84 -1.32
N SER A 126 14.51 9.42 -1.83
CA SER A 126 13.56 10.15 -0.97
C SER A 126 12.97 9.23 0.10
N ILE A 127 12.98 9.69 1.35
CA ILE A 127 12.32 8.99 2.44
C ILE A 127 10.82 8.81 2.16
N HIS A 128 10.27 7.64 2.49
CA HIS A 128 8.82 7.44 2.37
C HIS A 128 8.07 8.31 3.39
N PRO A 129 7.02 9.05 3.01
CA PRO A 129 6.32 9.97 3.90
C PRO A 129 5.79 9.34 5.19
N ALA A 130 5.28 8.11 5.15
CA ALA A 130 4.85 7.40 6.36
C ALA A 130 6.01 7.12 7.32
N THR A 131 7.21 6.86 6.80
CA THR A 131 8.42 6.68 7.62
C THR A 131 8.83 8.01 8.25
N ALA A 132 8.81 9.10 7.48
CA ALA A 132 9.07 10.44 8.00
C ALA A 132 8.06 10.81 9.11
N ALA A 133 6.76 10.58 8.88
CA ALA A 133 5.72 10.81 9.88
C ALA A 133 5.93 9.98 11.16
N MET A 134 6.41 8.74 11.03
CA MET A 134 6.72 7.87 12.18
C MET A 134 7.92 8.39 12.96
N ILE A 135 9.00 8.78 12.29
CA ILE A 135 10.19 9.38 12.92
C ILE A 135 9.80 10.64 13.70
N VAL A 136 9.03 11.52 13.08
CA VAL A 136 8.56 12.75 13.72
C VAL A 136 7.66 12.46 14.92
N ALA A 137 6.76 11.47 14.82
CA ALA A 137 5.93 11.05 15.94
C ALA A 137 6.74 10.52 17.14
N LEU A 138 7.82 9.78 16.89
CA LEU A 138 8.74 9.31 17.93
C LEU A 138 9.53 10.47 18.56
N ALA A 139 9.88 11.48 17.77
CA ALA A 139 10.62 12.65 18.22
C ALA A 139 9.73 13.71 18.90
N GLU A 140 8.40 13.62 18.81
CA GLU A 140 7.46 14.64 19.26
C GLU A 140 7.71 15.17 20.68
N PRO A 141 8.05 14.34 21.70
CA PRO A 141 8.32 14.83 23.06
C PRO A 141 9.50 15.81 23.15
N TYR A 142 10.36 15.83 22.13
CA TYR A 142 11.55 16.69 22.07
C TYR A 142 11.37 17.89 21.11
N LEU A 143 10.26 17.95 20.38
CA LEU A 143 9.99 19.01 19.42
C LEU A 143 9.35 20.20 20.13
N LYS A 144 9.74 21.42 19.72
CA LYS A 144 9.17 22.67 20.22
C LYS A 144 8.32 23.32 19.14
N GLU A 145 7.14 23.80 19.52
CA GLU A 145 6.32 24.67 18.67
C GLU A 145 7.03 25.98 18.38
N ASN A 146 6.72 26.57 17.23
CA ASN A 146 7.27 27.86 16.79
C ASN A 146 8.81 27.91 16.73
N ALA A 147 9.48 26.76 16.66
CA ALA A 147 10.93 26.69 16.49
C ALA A 147 11.35 27.06 15.07
N GLN A 148 12.57 27.54 14.94
CA GLN A 148 13.29 27.53 13.67
C GLN A 148 13.90 26.15 13.49
N ILE A 149 13.71 25.55 12.33
CA ILE A 149 14.21 24.20 12.05
C ILE A 149 15.06 24.19 10.79
N LEU A 150 16.10 23.37 10.79
CA LEU A 150 17.00 23.17 9.68
C LEU A 150 17.13 21.67 9.40
N ASP A 151 16.95 21.30 8.14
CA ASP A 151 17.34 19.98 7.62
C ASP A 151 18.49 20.17 6.61
N PRO A 152 19.72 19.78 6.96
CA PRO A 152 20.89 19.98 6.10
C PRO A 152 20.97 18.98 4.95
N PHE A 153 20.05 18.02 4.85
CA PHE A 153 19.93 17.00 3.79
C PHE A 153 18.47 16.81 3.38
N CYS A 154 17.78 17.91 3.13
CA CYS A 154 16.31 17.94 3.09
C CYS A 154 15.67 17.17 1.92
N GLY A 155 16.44 16.86 0.86
CA GLY A 155 15.85 16.30 -0.35
C GLY A 155 14.72 17.18 -0.88
N VAL A 156 13.55 16.59 -1.10
CA VAL A 156 12.30 17.29 -1.45
C VAL A 156 11.50 17.79 -0.24
N GLY A 157 12.11 17.92 0.92
CA GLY A 157 11.52 18.53 2.12
C GLY A 157 10.55 17.64 2.91
N THR A 158 10.48 16.33 2.66
CA THR A 158 9.51 15.44 3.31
C THR A 158 9.58 15.48 4.83
N MET A 159 10.78 15.46 5.43
CA MET A 159 10.95 15.53 6.89
C MET A 159 10.47 16.88 7.47
N LEU A 160 10.82 17.99 6.82
CA LEU A 160 10.40 19.33 7.23
C LEU A 160 8.87 19.48 7.20
N ILE A 161 8.23 18.92 6.14
CA ILE A 161 6.77 18.98 5.98
C ILE A 161 6.09 18.13 7.06
N GLU A 162 6.50 16.88 7.27
CA GLU A 162 5.89 16.02 8.30
C GLU A 162 6.11 16.56 9.69
N ARG A 163 7.27 17.18 9.96
CA ARG A 163 7.55 17.86 11.22
C ARG A 163 6.61 19.04 11.44
N ASP A 164 6.39 19.88 10.41
CA ASP A 164 5.51 21.05 10.50
C ASP A 164 4.03 20.66 10.66
N ILE A 165 3.60 19.59 9.99
CA ILE A 165 2.24 19.05 10.16
C ILE A 165 1.99 18.55 11.59
N ARG A 166 3.01 17.97 12.22
CA ARG A 166 2.89 17.38 13.56
C ARG A 166 3.00 18.41 14.67
N VAL A 167 4.02 19.23 14.60
CA VAL A 167 4.34 20.30 15.55
C VAL A 167 4.74 21.54 14.73
N PRO A 168 3.89 22.57 14.60
CA PRO A 168 4.16 23.69 13.72
C PRO A 168 5.48 24.41 14.03
N ALA A 169 6.23 24.74 12.97
CA ALA A 169 7.48 25.49 13.03
C ALA A 169 7.25 26.93 12.58
N ARG A 170 7.98 27.88 13.16
CA ARG A 170 7.97 29.28 12.73
C ARG A 170 8.65 29.46 11.38
N GLU A 171 9.81 28.83 11.21
CA GLU A 171 10.61 28.90 9.99
C GLU A 171 11.23 27.55 9.69
N LYS A 172 11.30 27.22 8.41
CA LYS A 172 11.82 25.96 7.91
C LYS A 172 12.91 26.21 6.87
N TYR A 173 14.09 25.68 7.12
CA TYR A 173 15.25 25.78 6.23
C TYR A 173 15.65 24.40 5.76
N GLY A 174 15.82 24.24 4.46
CA GLY A 174 16.32 23.00 3.85
C GLY A 174 17.56 23.27 3.03
N ILE A 175 18.57 22.42 3.18
CA ILE A 175 19.76 22.41 2.37
C ILE A 175 19.87 21.03 1.72
N ASP A 176 20.29 20.99 0.45
CA ASP A 176 20.62 19.75 -0.22
C ASP A 176 21.69 20.02 -1.30
N ILE A 177 22.56 19.04 -1.53
CA ILE A 177 23.59 19.15 -2.56
C ILE A 177 22.99 19.07 -3.98
N PHE A 178 21.85 18.41 -4.13
CA PHE A 178 21.18 18.22 -5.41
C PHE A 178 20.19 19.34 -5.69
N GLY A 179 20.51 20.21 -6.62
CA GLY A 179 19.65 21.35 -7.02
C GLY A 179 18.27 20.92 -7.53
N GLU A 180 18.13 19.70 -8.09
CA GLU A 180 16.86 19.13 -8.49
C GLU A 180 15.94 18.84 -7.27
N ALA A 181 16.50 18.32 -6.19
CA ALA A 181 15.79 18.10 -4.95
C ALA A 181 15.25 19.42 -4.38
N ILE A 182 16.08 20.46 -4.35
CA ILE A 182 15.68 21.81 -3.89
C ILE A 182 14.57 22.41 -4.79
N ARG A 183 14.64 22.23 -6.11
CA ARG A 183 13.53 22.66 -6.99
C ARG A 183 12.23 21.92 -6.70
N GLY A 184 12.31 20.64 -6.34
CA GLY A 184 11.15 19.83 -5.96
C GLY A 184 10.59 20.13 -4.55
N ALA A 185 11.40 20.77 -3.68
CA ALA A 185 11.01 21.16 -2.32
C ALA A 185 10.25 22.50 -2.26
N ARG A 186 10.29 23.30 -3.32
CA ARG A 186 9.58 24.59 -3.47
C ARG A 186 8.19 24.40 -4.05
#